data_dcea9c8927e6c5eadc685fc8230203ce
#
_entry.id   dcea9c8927e6c5eadc685fc8230203ce
#
_cell.length_a   1.000
_cell.length_b   1.000
_cell.length_c   1.000
_cell.angle_alpha   90.00
_cell.angle_beta   90.00
_cell.angle_gamma   90.00
#
_symmetry.space_group_name_H-M   'P 1'
#
loop_
_entity.id
_entity.type
_entity.pdbx_description
1 polymer ?
#
loop_
_entity_poly.entity_id
_entity_poly.type
_entity_poly.pdbx_seq_one_letter_code
_entity_poly.pdbx_strand_id
1 'polypeptide(L)' 'MASYNRVILMGNLTRDPEVRYTPSGTAVCTLGLAVNRRFTSRSTGEQREEVCFVDVDVWDRQAQNCQQYLRKG' A
#
# COMPACT_ATOMS: atom_id res chain seq x y z
N MET A 1 -10.48 -24.03 14.33
CA MET A 1 -9.03 -23.80 14.11
C MET A 1 -8.78 -22.31 14.03
N ALA A 2 -7.83 -21.84 14.82
CA ALA A 2 -7.43 -20.43 14.76
C ALA A 2 -6.31 -20.25 13.74
N SER A 3 -6.37 -19.17 12.98
CA SER A 3 -5.31 -18.80 12.05
C SER A 3 -4.95 -17.33 12.25
N TYR A 4 -3.69 -17.02 12.03
CA TYR A 4 -3.17 -15.66 12.16
C TYR A 4 -2.32 -15.32 10.95
N ASN A 5 -2.66 -14.21 10.32
CA ASN A 5 -1.90 -13.68 9.19
C ASN A 5 -1.62 -12.20 9.41
N ARG A 6 -0.38 -11.81 9.18
CA ARG A 6 0.02 -10.42 9.27
C ARG A 6 0.96 -10.07 8.14
N VAL A 7 0.68 -8.94 7.48
CA VAL A 7 1.52 -8.41 6.42
C VAL A 7 1.93 -6.99 6.80
N ILE A 8 3.22 -6.70 6.70
CA ILE A 8 3.77 -5.36 6.93
C ILE A 8 4.42 -4.90 5.64
N LEU A 9 3.96 -3.76 5.12
CA LEU A 9 4.47 -3.17 3.88
C LEU A 9 4.92 -1.74 4.13
N MET A 10 6.03 -1.36 3.52
CA MET A 10 6.51 0.02 3.50
C MET A 10 6.81 0.39 2.06
N GLY A 11 6.27 1.51 1.61
CA GLY A 11 6.47 1.95 0.24
C GLY A 11 5.99 3.37 0.05
N ASN A 12 5.97 3.80 -1.20
CA ASN A 12 5.50 5.13 -1.59
C ASN A 12 4.15 5.04 -2.30
N LEU A 13 3.32 6.05 -2.10
CA LEU A 13 2.05 6.12 -2.81
C LEU A 13 2.27 6.45 -4.28
N THR A 14 1.60 5.70 -5.16
CA THR A 14 1.67 5.91 -6.61
C THR A 14 0.71 6.99 -7.09
N ARG A 15 -0.28 7.33 -6.26
CA ARG A 15 -1.28 8.36 -6.51
C ARG A 15 -1.79 8.92 -5.19
N ASP A 16 -2.45 10.07 -5.25
CA ASP A 16 -3.08 10.63 -4.06
C ASP A 16 -4.23 9.72 -3.59
N PRO A 17 -4.44 9.58 -2.27
CA PRO A 17 -5.53 8.77 -1.75
C PRO A 17 -6.89 9.31 -2.16
N GLU A 18 -7.79 8.41 -2.57
CA GLU A 18 -9.17 8.75 -2.90
C GLU A 18 -10.11 8.04 -1.95
N VAL A 19 -11.02 8.79 -1.33
CA VAL A 19 -12.05 8.23 -0.47
C VAL A 19 -13.32 8.03 -1.27
N ARG A 20 -13.88 6.82 -1.16
CA ARG A 20 -15.18 6.47 -1.72
C ARG A 20 -16.11 6.09 -0.58
N TYR A 21 -17.39 6.15 -0.82
CA TYR A 21 -18.39 5.72 0.15
C TYR A 21 -19.16 4.54 -0.40
N THR A 22 -19.29 3.49 0.41
CA THR A 22 -20.10 2.33 0.05
C THR A 22 -21.60 2.70 0.09
N PRO A 23 -22.49 1.88 -0.50
CA PRO A 23 -23.93 2.14 -0.40
C PRO A 23 -24.44 2.22 1.03
N SER A 24 -23.74 1.61 1.98
CA SER A 24 -24.08 1.71 3.41
C SER A 24 -23.53 2.97 4.08
N GLY A 25 -22.79 3.82 3.35
CA GLY A 25 -22.23 5.06 3.89
C GLY A 25 -20.87 4.93 4.55
N THR A 26 -20.21 3.78 4.40
CA THR A 26 -18.88 3.55 4.97
C THR A 26 -17.79 4.11 4.06
N ALA A 27 -16.86 4.87 4.64
CA ALA A 27 -15.72 5.41 3.90
C ALA A 27 -14.68 4.33 3.61
N VAL A 28 -14.20 4.26 2.37
CA VAL A 28 -13.14 3.36 1.92
C VAL A 28 -12.14 4.17 1.13
N CYS A 29 -10.86 4.05 1.49
CA CYS A 29 -9.77 4.67 0.75
C CYS A 29 -8.87 3.57 0.17
N THR A 30 -8.65 3.60 -1.14
CA THR A 30 -7.72 2.68 -1.79
C THR A 30 -6.39 3.39 -1.98
N LEU A 31 -5.34 2.79 -1.43
CA LEU A 31 -3.96 3.27 -1.55
C LEU A 31 -3.21 2.40 -2.53
N GLY A 32 -2.59 3.00 -3.53
CA GLY A 32 -1.64 2.30 -4.39
C GLY A 32 -0.23 2.47 -3.81
N LEU A 33 0.40 1.38 -3.41
CA LEU A 33 1.75 1.37 -2.88
C LEU A 33 2.73 0.81 -3.88
N ALA A 34 3.85 1.52 -4.09
CA ALA A 34 5.01 0.99 -4.77
C ALA A 34 6.02 0.57 -3.70
N VAL A 35 6.25 -0.72 -3.59
CA VAL A 35 7.20 -1.29 -2.63
C VAL A 35 8.46 -1.69 -3.39
N ASN A 36 9.56 -1.02 -3.08
CA ASN A 36 10.83 -1.28 -3.74
C ASN A 36 11.63 -2.32 -2.98
N ARG A 37 12.21 -3.25 -3.73
CA ARG A 37 13.11 -4.25 -3.20
C ARG A 37 14.42 -4.19 -3.95
N ARG A 38 15.53 -4.05 -3.23
CA ARG A 38 16.87 -4.12 -3.81
C ARG A 38 17.56 -5.38 -3.34
N PHE A 39 18.21 -6.06 -4.26
CA PHE A 39 18.97 -7.26 -3.93
C PHE A 39 20.15 -7.42 -4.88
N THR A 40 21.15 -8.13 -4.40
CA THR A 40 22.32 -8.46 -5.22
C THR A 40 22.18 -9.89 -5.72
N SER A 41 22.28 -10.07 -7.04
CA SER A 41 22.25 -11.40 -7.63
C SER A 41 23.53 -12.16 -7.27
N ARG A 42 23.40 -13.35 -6.71
CA ARG A 42 24.55 -14.19 -6.37
C ARG A 42 25.29 -14.72 -7.59
N SER A 43 24.58 -14.91 -8.70
CA SER A 43 25.17 -15.47 -9.92
C SER A 43 25.96 -14.46 -10.72
N THR A 44 25.56 -13.19 -10.70
CA THR A 44 26.18 -12.14 -11.52
C THR A 44 26.86 -11.05 -10.71
N GLY A 45 26.56 -10.96 -9.40
CA GLY A 45 27.04 -9.88 -8.53
C GLY A 45 26.39 -8.53 -8.82
N GLU A 46 25.41 -8.46 -9.72
CA GLU A 46 24.71 -7.23 -10.06
C GLU A 46 23.65 -6.89 -9.03
N GLN A 47 23.53 -5.58 -8.75
CA GLN A 47 22.40 -5.08 -7.97
C GLN A 47 21.17 -5.00 -8.86
N ARG A 48 20.07 -5.58 -8.37
CA ARG A 48 18.78 -5.51 -9.04
C ARG A 48 17.78 -4.85 -8.14
N GLU A 49 16.84 -4.16 -8.77
CA GLU A 49 15.72 -3.51 -8.09
C GLU A 49 14.42 -4.04 -8.67
N GLU A 50 13.55 -4.48 -7.78
CA GLU A 50 12.19 -4.88 -8.14
C GLU A 50 11.19 -3.94 -7.48
N VAL A 51 10.13 -3.62 -8.20
CA VAL A 51 9.02 -2.83 -7.68
C VAL A 51 7.77 -3.69 -7.68
N CYS A 52 7.15 -3.80 -6.51
CA CYS A 52 5.88 -4.49 -6.36
C CYS A 52 4.79 -3.43 -6.11
N PHE A 53 3.72 -3.47 -6.91
CA PHE A 53 2.59 -2.58 -6.75
C PHE A 53 1.46 -3.30 -6.01
N VAL A 54 1.01 -2.71 -4.91
CA VAL A 54 -0.01 -3.31 -4.05
C VAL A 54 -1.10 -2.28 -3.80
N ASP A 55 -2.35 -2.69 -3.97
CA ASP A 55 -3.49 -1.87 -3.60
C ASP A 55 -3.92 -2.24 -2.18
N VAL A 56 -4.08 -1.22 -1.34
CA VAL A 56 -4.48 -1.38 0.06
C VAL A 56 -5.78 -0.61 0.29
N ASP A 57 -6.79 -1.30 0.80
CA ASP A 57 -8.04 -0.68 1.17
C ASP A 57 -8.04 -0.35 2.66
N VAL A 58 -8.38 0.90 2.97
CA VAL A 58 -8.45 1.41 4.34
C VAL A 58 -9.87 1.89 4.59
N TRP A 59 -10.41 1.58 5.76
CA TRP A 59 -11.83 1.77 6.07
C TRP A 59 -12.06 2.81 7.17
N ASP A 60 -13.23 3.46 7.13
CA ASP A 60 -13.75 4.36 8.15
C ASP A 60 -12.83 5.55 8.45
N ARG A 61 -12.55 5.76 9.74
CA ARG A 61 -11.71 6.88 10.18
C ARG A 61 -10.31 6.84 9.59
N GLN A 62 -9.74 5.65 9.44
CA GLN A 62 -8.42 5.50 8.84
C GLN A 62 -8.41 5.93 7.37
N ALA A 63 -9.51 5.69 6.64
CA ALA A 63 -9.66 6.16 5.26
C ALA A 63 -9.64 7.69 5.20
N GLN A 64 -10.34 8.35 6.09
CA GLN A 64 -10.37 9.81 6.16
C GLN A 64 -9.02 10.39 6.55
N ASN A 65 -8.32 9.75 7.49
CA ASN A 65 -6.97 10.16 7.89
C ASN A 65 -5.97 10.02 6.73
N CYS A 66 -6.07 8.95 5.95
CA CYS A 66 -5.21 8.76 4.79
C CYS A 66 -5.42 9.87 3.76
N GLN A 67 -6.67 10.22 3.48
CA GLN A 67 -6.96 11.31 2.55
C GLN A 67 -6.39 12.65 3.04
N GLN A 68 -6.46 12.91 4.33
CA GLN A 68 -6.04 14.17 4.92
C GLN A 68 -4.52 14.34 4.97
N TYR A 69 -3.79 13.27 5.29
CA TYR A 69 -2.37 13.35 5.63
C TYR A 69 -1.43 12.75 4.59
N LEU A 70 -1.90 11.88 3.70
CA LEU A 70 -1.06 11.21 2.75
C LEU A 70 -1.17 11.83 1.35
N ARG A 71 -0.07 11.81 0.62
CA ARG A 71 0.02 12.29 -0.77
C ARG A 71 0.90 11.35 -1.58
N LYS A 72 0.78 11.45 -2.89
CA LYS A 72 1.63 10.74 -3.83
C LYS A 72 3.10 11.01 -3.54
N GLY A 73 3.89 9.93 -3.49
CA GLY A 73 5.34 10.03 -3.29
C GLY A 73 5.87 9.86 -1.87
#